data_a539aaaee0a43959259c835736e0ac17
#
_entry.id   a539aaaee0a43959259c835736e0ac17
#
_cell.length_a   1.000
_cell.length_b   1.000
_cell.length_c   1.000
_cell.angle_alpha   90.00
_cell.angle_beta   90.00
_cell.angle_gamma   90.00
#
_symmetry.space_group_name_H-M   'P 1'
#
loop_
_entity.id
_entity.type
_entity.pdbx_description
1 polymer ?
#
loop_
_entity_poly.entity_id
_entity_poly.type
_entity_poly.pdbx_seq_one_letter_code
_entity_poly.pdbx_strand_id
1 'polypeptide(L)'
;MSAIEKIKEKFKEFKPTSWSIKNKTSIYLMMLFVSLVGVYQFATLPKEQFPDIVIPTIYVQTIYVGNSPKDIENLVTRPLEKQIKGITGAKINKFSSTSQQDYSAITVEFDTKVKTEVALQKVKDAIDKAKQDLPTDLTQVPTALEVNLSDQPIMYVNLSGDYDMVRLKKFADDLKDKLEDLSQI
;
A
#
# COMPACT_ATOMS: atom_id res chain seq x y z
N MET A 1 -33.46 -18.82 62.70
CA MET A 1 -33.19 -18.63 61.28
C MET A 1 -31.70 -18.62 61.09
N SER A 2 -31.14 -19.63 60.46
CA SER A 2 -29.69 -19.79 60.35
C SER A 2 -29.14 -18.79 59.29
N ALA A 3 -27.86 -18.40 59.41
CA ALA A 3 -27.18 -17.55 58.41
C ALA A 3 -27.27 -18.08 57.00
N ILE A 4 -27.38 -19.40 56.86
CA ILE A 4 -27.53 -20.12 55.59
C ILE A 4 -28.92 -19.88 54.96
N GLU A 5 -29.98 -19.77 55.74
CA GLU A 5 -31.33 -19.44 55.25
C GLU A 5 -31.41 -18.00 54.71
N LYS A 6 -30.77 -17.04 55.43
CA LYS A 6 -30.68 -15.63 54.96
C LYS A 6 -29.89 -15.50 53.66
N ILE A 7 -28.84 -16.30 53.47
CA ILE A 7 -28.06 -16.35 52.22
C ILE A 7 -28.88 -16.97 51.10
N LYS A 8 -29.61 -18.07 51.36
CA LYS A 8 -30.50 -18.70 50.38
C LYS A 8 -31.65 -17.77 49.95
N GLU A 9 -32.23 -16.98 50.84
CA GLU A 9 -33.24 -16.00 50.46
C GLU A 9 -32.68 -14.86 49.62
N LYS A 10 -31.47 -14.41 49.89
CA LYS A 10 -30.80 -13.33 49.14
C LYS A 10 -30.40 -13.75 47.70
N PHE A 11 -30.19 -15.04 47.48
CA PHE A 11 -29.91 -15.62 46.15
C PHE A 11 -31.16 -16.16 45.44
N LYS A 12 -32.34 -16.01 46.02
CA LYS A 12 -33.55 -16.70 45.61
C LYS A 12 -34.12 -16.25 44.26
N GLU A 13 -33.76 -15.03 43.76
CA GLU A 13 -34.18 -14.59 42.43
C GLU A 13 -33.21 -13.54 41.87
N PHE A 14 -32.37 -13.96 40.95
CA PHE A 14 -31.67 -13.01 40.09
C PHE A 14 -32.69 -12.45 39.09
N LYS A 15 -33.10 -11.19 39.30
CA LYS A 15 -34.20 -10.54 38.55
C LYS A 15 -34.11 -10.71 37.01
N PRO A 16 -32.92 -10.60 36.35
CA PRO A 16 -32.82 -10.85 34.92
C PRO A 16 -33.21 -12.26 34.52
N THR A 17 -32.83 -13.30 35.31
CA THR A 17 -33.17 -14.70 35.03
C THR A 17 -34.67 -14.95 35.15
N SER A 18 -35.30 -14.46 36.21
CA SER A 18 -36.75 -14.58 36.40
C SER A 18 -37.52 -13.85 35.32
N TRP A 19 -37.05 -12.68 34.89
CA TRP A 19 -37.64 -11.94 33.78
C TRP A 19 -37.52 -12.69 32.45
N SER A 20 -36.35 -13.27 32.16
CA SER A 20 -36.09 -14.06 30.96
C SER A 20 -37.01 -15.28 30.85
N ILE A 21 -37.24 -15.99 31.96
CA ILE A 21 -38.11 -17.17 32.01
C ILE A 21 -39.59 -16.78 31.80
N LYS A 22 -40.01 -15.61 32.29
CA LYS A 22 -41.38 -15.11 32.10
C LYS A 22 -41.63 -14.61 30.70
N ASN A 23 -40.61 -14.05 30.02
CA ASN A 23 -40.74 -13.41 28.72
C ASN A 23 -39.96 -14.17 27.61
N LYS A 24 -40.21 -15.47 27.48
CA LYS A 24 -39.49 -16.33 26.51
C LYS A 24 -39.47 -15.81 25.07
N THR A 25 -40.61 -15.28 24.61
CA THR A 25 -40.74 -14.74 23.24
C THR A 25 -39.83 -13.53 23.01
N SER A 26 -39.75 -12.61 24.02
CA SER A 26 -38.86 -11.44 23.92
C SER A 26 -37.39 -11.84 23.89
N ILE A 27 -37.04 -12.89 24.64
CA ILE A 27 -35.65 -13.40 24.63
C ILE A 27 -35.32 -14.04 23.30
N TYR A 28 -36.21 -14.83 22.71
CA TYR A 28 -35.98 -15.40 21.38
C TYR A 28 -35.85 -14.34 20.29
N LEU A 29 -36.68 -13.28 20.34
CA LEU A 29 -36.57 -12.15 19.41
C LEU A 29 -35.25 -11.40 19.59
N MET A 30 -34.82 -11.16 20.83
CA MET A 30 -33.54 -10.53 21.13
C MET A 30 -32.37 -11.39 20.62
N MET A 31 -32.43 -12.72 20.84
CA MET A 31 -31.41 -13.66 20.38
C MET A 31 -31.33 -13.69 18.87
N LEU A 32 -32.50 -13.72 18.19
CA LEU A 32 -32.58 -13.64 16.73
C LEU A 32 -31.96 -12.33 16.21
N PHE A 33 -32.30 -11.20 16.83
CA PHE A 33 -31.78 -9.90 16.44
C PHE A 33 -30.25 -9.83 16.59
N VAL A 34 -29.70 -10.27 17.74
CA VAL A 34 -28.26 -10.30 17.98
C VAL A 34 -27.57 -11.22 16.98
N SER A 35 -28.16 -12.38 16.65
CA SER A 35 -27.62 -13.30 15.66
C SER A 35 -27.59 -12.68 14.27
N LEU A 36 -28.64 -11.98 13.84
CA LEU A 36 -28.69 -11.30 12.55
C LEU A 36 -27.64 -10.18 12.46
N VAL A 37 -27.51 -9.38 13.52
CA VAL A 37 -26.48 -8.33 13.60
C VAL A 37 -25.08 -8.95 13.54
N GLY A 38 -24.85 -10.06 14.24
CA GLY A 38 -23.58 -10.78 14.22
C GLY A 38 -23.22 -11.29 12.82
N VAL A 39 -24.16 -11.90 12.12
CA VAL A 39 -23.97 -12.38 10.73
C VAL A 39 -23.70 -11.20 9.78
N TYR A 40 -24.45 -10.11 9.92
CA TYR A 40 -24.24 -8.91 9.11
C TYR A 40 -22.83 -8.32 9.34
N GLN A 41 -22.41 -8.17 10.59
CA GLN A 41 -21.08 -7.68 10.94
C GLN A 41 -19.99 -8.61 10.41
N PHE A 42 -20.17 -9.92 10.56
CA PHE A 42 -19.20 -10.90 10.04
C PHE A 42 -19.05 -10.84 8.51
N ALA A 43 -20.13 -10.58 7.80
CA ALA A 43 -20.10 -10.43 6.33
C ALA A 43 -19.45 -9.12 5.87
N THR A 44 -19.56 -8.06 6.68
CA THR A 44 -19.04 -6.72 6.35
C THR A 44 -17.67 -6.42 6.94
N LEU A 45 -17.17 -7.25 7.87
CA LEU A 45 -15.81 -7.08 8.38
C LEU A 45 -14.80 -7.28 7.25
N PRO A 46 -13.85 -6.34 7.08
CA PRO A 46 -12.73 -6.55 6.17
C PRO A 46 -11.94 -7.77 6.64
N LYS A 47 -11.76 -8.74 5.74
CA LYS A 47 -11.05 -10.00 6.01
C LYS A 47 -9.53 -9.87 5.91
N GLU A 48 -9.07 -8.68 5.55
CA GLU A 48 -7.65 -8.38 5.40
C GLU A 48 -7.01 -8.13 6.76
N GLN A 49 -5.94 -8.87 7.03
CA GLN A 49 -5.20 -8.79 8.29
C GLN A 49 -4.42 -7.48 8.43
N PHE A 50 -4.09 -6.86 7.31
CA PHE A 50 -3.42 -5.55 7.24
C PHE A 50 -4.17 -4.68 6.23
N PRO A 51 -4.63 -3.48 6.63
CA PRO A 51 -5.11 -2.51 5.66
C PRO A 51 -3.94 -2.17 4.72
N ASP A 52 -4.19 -2.13 3.42
CA ASP A 52 -3.22 -1.67 2.42
C ASP A 52 -2.87 -0.21 2.68
N ILE A 53 -1.85 0.00 3.50
CA ILE A 53 -1.29 1.34 3.70
C ILE A 53 -0.37 1.61 2.52
N VAL A 54 -0.94 2.13 1.45
CA VAL A 54 -0.17 2.61 0.30
C VAL A 54 0.54 3.88 0.73
N ILE A 55 1.86 3.81 0.91
CA ILE A 55 2.71 4.99 1.10
C ILE A 55 3.10 5.49 -0.29
N PRO A 56 2.57 6.64 -0.75
CA PRO A 56 2.90 7.15 -2.07
C PRO A 56 4.39 7.44 -2.16
N THR A 57 5.13 6.59 -2.86
CA THR A 57 6.57 6.69 -3.03
C THR A 57 6.88 6.91 -4.50
N ILE A 58 7.51 8.03 -4.80
CA ILE A 58 7.90 8.39 -6.17
C ILE A 58 9.42 8.32 -6.28
N TYR A 59 9.86 7.62 -7.29
CA TYR A 59 11.26 7.45 -7.63
C TYR A 59 11.58 8.25 -8.89
N VAL A 60 12.55 9.16 -8.80
CA VAL A 60 13.02 9.95 -9.93
C VAL A 60 14.41 9.51 -10.29
N GLN A 61 14.61 9.12 -11.56
CA GLN A 61 15.90 8.71 -12.07
C GLN A 61 16.33 9.61 -13.24
N THR A 62 17.63 9.84 -13.33
CA THR A 62 18.24 10.61 -14.42
C THR A 62 19.58 9.99 -14.77
N ILE A 63 19.82 9.78 -16.05
CA ILE A 63 21.09 9.28 -16.57
C ILE A 63 21.83 10.44 -17.28
N TYR A 64 23.07 10.66 -16.88
CA TYR A 64 23.94 11.66 -17.50
C TYR A 64 25.35 11.09 -17.63
N VAL A 65 25.61 10.41 -18.73
CA VAL A 65 26.81 9.62 -18.97
C VAL A 65 28.08 10.50 -19.08
N GLY A 66 29.19 10.00 -18.55
CA GLY A 66 30.49 10.66 -18.61
C GLY A 66 30.79 11.60 -17.44
N ASN A 67 29.92 11.64 -16.45
CA ASN A 67 30.04 12.59 -15.34
C ASN A 67 30.38 11.92 -14.01
N SER A 68 31.19 12.61 -13.21
CA SER A 68 31.53 12.15 -11.86
C SER A 68 30.33 12.28 -10.90
N PRO A 69 30.30 11.53 -9.79
CA PRO A 69 29.22 11.66 -8.78
C PRO A 69 29.03 13.11 -8.28
N LYS A 70 30.12 13.88 -8.19
CA LYS A 70 30.09 15.27 -7.76
C LYS A 70 29.45 16.20 -8.81
N ASP A 71 29.72 15.93 -10.09
CA ASP A 71 29.09 16.67 -11.20
C ASP A 71 27.61 16.32 -11.30
N ILE A 72 27.27 15.04 -11.19
CA ILE A 72 25.86 14.58 -11.12
C ILE A 72 25.11 15.27 -9.96
N GLU A 73 25.73 15.35 -8.78
CA GLU A 73 25.14 16.04 -7.63
C GLU A 73 24.87 17.52 -7.97
N ASN A 74 25.84 18.23 -8.47
CA ASN A 74 25.74 19.68 -8.68
C ASN A 74 24.86 20.06 -9.85
N LEU A 75 24.96 19.32 -10.98
CA LEU A 75 24.31 19.68 -12.25
C LEU A 75 22.91 19.07 -12.39
N VAL A 76 22.64 17.96 -11.73
CA VAL A 76 21.38 17.22 -11.89
C VAL A 76 20.61 17.10 -10.59
N THR A 77 21.24 16.52 -9.55
CA THR A 77 20.52 16.19 -8.31
C THR A 77 20.06 17.44 -7.57
N ARG A 78 20.91 18.42 -7.36
CA ARG A 78 20.57 19.66 -6.62
C ARG A 78 19.47 20.50 -7.26
N PRO A 79 19.50 20.76 -8.58
CA PRO A 79 18.38 21.43 -9.26
C PRO A 79 17.06 20.70 -9.08
N LEU A 80 17.04 19.37 -9.26
CA LEU A 80 15.85 18.54 -9.04
C LEU A 80 15.37 18.58 -7.59
N GLU A 81 16.28 18.42 -6.63
CA GLU A 81 15.95 18.51 -5.19
C GLU A 81 15.30 19.84 -4.83
N LYS A 82 15.84 20.96 -5.32
CA LYS A 82 15.32 22.30 -5.06
C LYS A 82 13.87 22.43 -5.47
N GLN A 83 13.52 21.94 -6.66
CA GLN A 83 12.16 22.01 -7.18
C GLN A 83 11.22 21.01 -6.50
N ILE A 84 11.69 19.78 -6.24
CA ILE A 84 10.87 18.74 -5.58
C ILE A 84 10.59 19.11 -4.12
N LYS A 85 11.58 19.62 -3.38
CA LYS A 85 11.39 20.10 -1.99
C LYS A 85 10.46 21.32 -1.92
N GLY A 86 10.33 22.08 -3.02
CA GLY A 86 9.42 23.20 -3.16
C GLY A 86 7.96 22.83 -3.48
N ILE A 87 7.63 21.54 -3.57
CA ILE A 87 6.25 21.10 -3.84
C ILE A 87 5.31 21.55 -2.71
N THR A 88 4.22 22.21 -3.07
CA THR A 88 3.19 22.64 -2.15
C THR A 88 1.91 21.84 -2.31
N GLY A 89 1.11 21.70 -1.23
CA GLY A 89 -0.17 20.98 -1.26
C GLY A 89 -0.04 19.45 -1.26
N ALA A 90 1.18 18.92 -1.08
CA ALA A 90 1.43 17.51 -0.78
C ALA A 90 2.56 17.45 0.24
N LYS A 91 2.31 16.88 1.40
CA LYS A 91 3.30 16.79 2.46
C LYS A 91 4.29 15.67 2.14
N ILE A 92 5.58 16.02 2.09
CA ILE A 92 6.67 15.06 1.96
C ILE A 92 7.04 14.57 3.36
N ASN A 93 7.04 13.27 3.58
CA ASN A 93 7.42 12.65 4.84
C ASN A 93 8.91 12.28 4.85
N LYS A 94 9.41 11.75 3.74
CA LYS A 94 10.81 11.39 3.61
C LYS A 94 11.34 11.75 2.24
N PHE A 95 12.56 12.22 2.21
CA PHE A 95 13.26 12.59 0.99
C PHE A 95 14.68 12.03 1.05
N SER A 96 15.07 11.30 0.02
CA SER A 96 16.41 10.73 -0.12
C SER A 96 16.90 10.93 -1.54
N SER A 97 18.15 11.29 -1.70
CA SER A 97 18.83 11.41 -3.00
C SER A 97 20.16 10.72 -2.98
N THR A 98 20.55 10.17 -4.11
CA THR A 98 21.83 9.48 -4.31
C THR A 98 22.39 9.89 -5.65
N SER A 99 23.62 10.37 -5.67
CA SER A 99 24.38 10.69 -6.88
C SER A 99 25.52 9.67 -7.03
N GLN A 100 25.50 8.95 -8.12
CA GLN A 100 26.52 7.99 -8.52
C GLN A 100 27.18 8.43 -9.84
N GLN A 101 28.18 7.71 -10.29
CA GLN A 101 28.74 7.94 -11.59
C GLN A 101 27.65 7.74 -12.64
N ASP A 102 27.49 8.71 -13.53
CA ASP A 102 26.52 8.72 -14.63
C ASP A 102 25.05 8.66 -14.25
N TYR A 103 24.71 8.70 -12.93
CA TYR A 103 23.36 8.40 -12.47
C TYR A 103 22.95 9.22 -11.24
N SER A 104 21.73 9.76 -11.30
CA SER A 104 21.05 10.40 -10.16
C SER A 104 19.74 9.67 -9.83
N ALA A 105 19.54 9.38 -8.56
CA ALA A 105 18.30 8.80 -8.03
C ALA A 105 17.75 9.66 -6.89
N ILE A 106 16.47 9.98 -6.94
CA ILE A 106 15.77 10.69 -5.88
C ILE A 106 14.52 9.89 -5.51
N THR A 107 14.36 9.60 -4.24
CA THR A 107 13.17 8.93 -3.68
C THR A 107 12.41 9.90 -2.79
N VAL A 108 11.12 10.05 -3.05
CA VAL A 108 10.23 10.95 -2.32
C VAL A 108 9.05 10.15 -1.79
N GLU A 109 8.92 10.08 -0.47
CA GLU A 109 7.78 9.47 0.20
C GLU A 109 6.82 10.59 0.66
N PHE A 110 5.57 10.51 0.25
CA PHE A 110 4.52 11.45 0.62
C PHE A 110 3.68 10.93 1.79
N ASP A 111 2.92 11.82 2.40
CA ASP A 111 1.94 11.46 3.43
C ASP A 111 0.86 10.54 2.81
N THR A 112 0.43 9.52 3.57
CA THR A 112 -0.59 8.53 3.14
C THR A 112 -1.94 9.15 2.76
N LYS A 113 -2.20 10.41 3.15
CA LYS A 113 -3.39 11.16 2.75
C LYS A 113 -3.32 11.68 1.31
N VAL A 114 -2.15 11.67 0.69
CA VAL A 114 -1.94 12.10 -0.68
C VAL A 114 -2.14 10.91 -1.61
N LYS A 115 -2.98 11.02 -2.62
CA LYS A 115 -3.12 9.98 -3.63
C LYS A 115 -1.84 9.87 -4.45
N THR A 116 -1.41 8.65 -4.78
CA THR A 116 -0.16 8.38 -5.50
C THR A 116 -0.11 9.09 -6.85
N GLU A 117 -1.21 9.10 -7.59
CA GLU A 117 -1.32 9.79 -8.89
C GLU A 117 -1.08 11.31 -8.75
N VAL A 118 -1.63 11.92 -7.66
CA VAL A 118 -1.43 13.34 -7.38
C VAL A 118 0.02 13.63 -7.00
N ALA A 119 0.64 12.75 -6.21
CA ALA A 119 2.05 12.84 -5.85
C ALA A 119 2.93 12.75 -7.11
N LEU A 120 2.68 11.77 -7.98
CA LEU A 120 3.39 11.57 -9.23
C LEU A 120 3.28 12.81 -10.14
N GLN A 121 2.07 13.36 -10.31
CA GLN A 121 1.87 14.55 -11.14
C GLN A 121 2.63 15.76 -10.58
N LYS A 122 2.60 15.99 -9.27
CA LYS A 122 3.36 17.08 -8.64
C LYS A 122 4.86 16.94 -8.80
N VAL A 123 5.38 15.72 -8.75
CA VAL A 123 6.81 15.45 -8.99
C VAL A 123 7.15 15.71 -10.45
N LYS A 124 6.31 15.29 -11.41
CA LYS A 124 6.48 15.60 -12.84
C LYS A 124 6.49 17.11 -13.09
N ASP A 125 5.56 17.85 -12.49
CA ASP A 125 5.50 19.31 -12.60
C ASP A 125 6.77 19.98 -12.02
N ALA A 126 7.32 19.43 -10.93
CA ALA A 126 8.57 19.90 -10.35
C ALA A 126 9.79 19.59 -11.25
N ILE A 127 9.81 18.42 -11.87
CA ILE A 127 10.83 18.07 -12.87
C ILE A 127 10.78 19.01 -14.06
N ASP A 128 9.58 19.31 -14.57
CA ASP A 128 9.42 20.23 -15.72
C ASP A 128 9.92 21.63 -15.38
N LYS A 129 9.72 22.11 -14.17
CA LYS A 129 10.29 23.36 -13.69
C LYS A 129 11.81 23.30 -13.58
N ALA A 130 12.35 22.17 -13.14
CA ALA A 130 13.79 21.98 -13.00
C ALA A 130 14.52 21.91 -14.35
N LYS A 131 13.83 21.57 -15.46
CA LYS A 131 14.44 21.46 -16.80
C LYS A 131 15.20 22.72 -17.24
N GLN A 132 14.80 23.89 -16.77
CA GLN A 132 15.49 25.16 -17.08
C GLN A 132 16.87 25.26 -16.40
N ASP A 133 17.04 24.58 -15.28
CA ASP A 133 18.27 24.59 -14.48
C ASP A 133 19.15 23.35 -14.78
N LEU A 134 18.69 22.41 -15.63
CA LEU A 134 19.38 21.20 -15.99
C LEU A 134 20.26 21.39 -17.25
N PRO A 135 21.36 20.63 -17.40
CA PRO A 135 22.15 20.60 -18.63
C PRO A 135 21.30 20.24 -19.85
N THR A 136 21.54 20.92 -20.97
CA THR A 136 20.82 20.71 -22.23
C THR A 136 21.25 19.43 -22.97
N ASP A 137 22.42 18.88 -22.62
CA ASP A 137 23.05 17.69 -23.18
C ASP A 137 22.79 16.42 -22.33
N LEU A 138 21.79 16.45 -21.46
CA LEU A 138 21.39 15.26 -20.70
C LEU A 138 21.15 14.08 -21.62
N THR A 139 21.75 12.92 -21.31
CA THR A 139 21.56 11.67 -22.06
C THR A 139 20.09 11.22 -22.01
N GLN A 140 19.45 11.41 -20.87
CA GLN A 140 18.04 11.08 -20.69
C GLN A 140 17.35 12.12 -19.78
N VAL A 141 16.17 12.54 -20.19
CA VAL A 141 15.32 13.44 -19.38
C VAL A 141 14.94 12.74 -18.06
N PRO A 142 14.94 13.47 -16.92
CA PRO A 142 14.51 12.90 -15.64
C PRO A 142 13.13 12.25 -15.74
N THR A 143 13.04 11.01 -15.30
CA THR A 143 11.81 10.21 -15.34
C THR A 143 11.33 9.93 -13.94
N ALA A 144 10.06 10.25 -13.65
CA ALA A 144 9.40 9.93 -12.39
C ALA A 144 8.58 8.65 -12.54
N LEU A 145 8.81 7.70 -11.66
CA LEU A 145 8.10 6.43 -11.57
C LEU A 145 7.47 6.30 -10.17
N GLU A 146 6.27 5.78 -10.14
CA GLU A 146 5.65 5.38 -8.86
C GLU A 146 6.22 4.02 -8.44
N VAL A 147 6.56 3.90 -7.15
CA VAL A 147 6.97 2.64 -6.54
C VAL A 147 5.79 2.08 -5.80
N ASN A 148 5.13 1.09 -6.39
CA ASN A 148 4.03 0.38 -5.76
C ASN A 148 4.57 -0.92 -5.14
N LEU A 149 4.56 -1.00 -3.82
CA LEU A 149 5.00 -2.21 -3.11
C LEU A 149 4.02 -3.38 -3.29
N SER A 150 2.77 -3.09 -3.65
CA SER A 150 1.75 -4.10 -3.93
C SER A 150 1.99 -4.82 -5.26
N ASP A 151 2.76 -4.23 -6.18
CA ASP A 151 3.14 -4.82 -7.46
C ASP A 151 4.35 -5.77 -7.34
N GLN A 152 4.83 -6.03 -6.12
CA GLN A 152 5.92 -6.98 -5.92
C GLN A 152 5.46 -8.39 -6.25
N PRO A 153 6.21 -9.12 -7.10
CA PRO A 153 5.83 -10.47 -7.46
C PRO A 153 5.84 -11.38 -6.22
N ILE A 154 4.71 -12.01 -5.96
CA ILE A 154 4.54 -12.93 -4.84
C ILE A 154 5.35 -14.22 -5.06
N MET A 155 5.56 -14.58 -6.33
CA MET A 155 6.22 -15.83 -6.72
C MET A 155 6.98 -15.67 -8.04
N TYR A 156 8.15 -16.28 -8.09
CA TYR A 156 8.91 -16.42 -9.35
C TYR A 156 8.84 -17.88 -9.82
N VAL A 157 8.36 -18.09 -11.02
CA VAL A 157 8.32 -19.42 -11.65
C VAL A 157 9.40 -19.48 -12.72
N ASN A 158 10.43 -20.29 -12.49
CA ASN A 158 11.52 -20.51 -13.43
C ASN A 158 11.22 -21.70 -14.32
N LEU A 159 11.15 -21.48 -15.63
CA LEU A 159 10.99 -22.53 -16.62
C LEU A 159 12.38 -22.85 -17.22
N SER A 160 12.79 -24.11 -17.13
CA SER A 160 14.03 -24.60 -17.75
C SER A 160 13.77 -25.93 -18.47
N GLY A 161 14.46 -26.14 -19.58
CA GLY A 161 14.35 -27.40 -20.35
C GLY A 161 15.23 -27.35 -21.59
N ASP A 162 15.42 -28.49 -22.21
CA ASP A 162 16.20 -28.63 -23.47
C ASP A 162 15.33 -28.28 -24.69
N TYR A 163 14.86 -27.01 -24.70
CA TYR A 163 14.03 -26.46 -25.78
C TYR A 163 14.60 -25.14 -26.26
N ASP A 164 14.30 -24.82 -27.52
CA ASP A 164 14.62 -23.52 -28.08
C ASP A 164 13.92 -22.37 -27.32
N MET A 165 14.58 -21.22 -27.24
CA MET A 165 14.11 -20.04 -26.46
C MET A 165 12.70 -19.60 -26.89
N VAL A 166 12.36 -19.72 -28.16
CA VAL A 166 11.05 -19.37 -28.72
C VAL A 166 9.96 -20.29 -28.15
N ARG A 167 10.27 -21.57 -27.99
CA ARG A 167 9.36 -22.59 -27.45
C ARG A 167 9.18 -22.43 -25.95
N LEU A 168 10.26 -22.15 -25.21
CA LEU A 168 10.22 -21.85 -23.78
C LEU A 168 9.38 -20.61 -23.50
N LYS A 169 9.52 -19.55 -24.31
CA LYS A 169 8.70 -18.35 -24.20
C LYS A 169 7.22 -18.66 -24.39
N LYS A 170 6.87 -19.47 -25.41
CA LYS A 170 5.46 -19.86 -25.64
C LYS A 170 4.87 -20.63 -24.44
N PHE A 171 5.64 -21.54 -23.83
CA PHE A 171 5.19 -22.23 -22.62
C PHE A 171 5.03 -21.27 -21.43
N ALA A 172 5.89 -20.26 -21.30
CA ALA A 172 5.78 -19.24 -20.26
C ALA A 172 4.53 -18.38 -20.45
N ASP A 173 4.25 -17.96 -21.68
CA ASP A 173 3.06 -17.17 -22.01
C ASP A 173 1.78 -18.00 -21.77
N ASP A 174 1.71 -19.25 -22.22
CA ASP A 174 0.57 -20.16 -21.97
C ASP A 174 0.35 -20.43 -20.47
N LEU A 175 1.43 -20.51 -19.69
CA LEU A 175 1.34 -20.69 -18.24
C LEU A 175 0.86 -19.41 -17.55
N LYS A 176 1.34 -18.26 -17.98
CA LYS A 176 0.92 -16.96 -17.47
C LYS A 176 -0.58 -16.77 -17.68
N ASP A 177 -1.07 -16.98 -18.90
CA ASP A 177 -2.49 -16.85 -19.24
C ASP A 177 -3.37 -17.76 -18.36
N LYS A 178 -2.93 -19.01 -18.13
CA LYS A 178 -3.63 -19.94 -17.27
C LYS A 178 -3.63 -19.54 -15.79
N LEU A 179 -2.56 -18.88 -15.32
CA LEU A 179 -2.48 -18.39 -13.95
C LEU A 179 -3.34 -17.13 -13.75
N GLU A 180 -3.38 -16.25 -14.75
CA GLU A 180 -4.24 -15.04 -14.74
C GLU A 180 -5.75 -15.38 -14.80
N ASP A 181 -6.11 -16.52 -15.42
CA ASP A 181 -7.49 -17.04 -15.45
C ASP A 181 -7.97 -17.59 -14.09
N LEU A 182 -7.06 -17.84 -13.14
CA LEU A 182 -7.42 -18.24 -11.80
C LEU A 182 -7.89 -17.02 -10.99
N SER A 183 -9.20 -16.87 -10.84
CA SER A 183 -9.88 -15.72 -10.20
C SER A 183 -9.53 -15.49 -8.71
N GLN A 184 -8.47 -16.07 -8.19
CA GLN A 184 -8.01 -15.97 -6.79
C GLN A 184 -6.57 -15.47 -6.66
N ILE A 185 -5.95 -15.01 -7.74
CA ILE A 185 -4.59 -14.45 -7.74
C ILE A 185 -4.64 -12.99 -8.17
#